data_9319f6f50adb3ea9f3125aa24710de00
#
_entry.id   9319f6f50adb3ea9f3125aa24710de00
#
_cell.length_a   1.000
_cell.length_b   1.000
_cell.length_c   1.000
_cell.angle_alpha   90.00
_cell.angle_beta   90.00
_cell.angle_gamma   90.00
#
_symmetry.space_group_name_H-M   'P 1'
#
loop_
_entity.id
_entity.type
_entity.pdbx_description
1 polymer ?
#
loop_
_entity_poly.entity_id
_entity_poly.type
_entity_poly.pdbx_seq_one_letter_code
_entity_poly.pdbx_strand_id
1 'polypeptide(L)'
;MFKKCILILAASCMMYSCATQTESNPFLTEFQTPNGVPPFDKIKLEHYEPAFQKGIEEQNANIQAIIDNTEAPTFENVIVALDNSSPTLDRVGGVFFNLTEAETTDELTALSMKLAPTLAEHEDNISLNQELFKKVDAVYSQQDALGLTREQQRLLEKTHKKFIRSGANLPADKQARLREINKQLSTLGITFSNNILNENNDFKLYVGKEEDLAGLPQIGRASCR
;
A
#
# COMPACT_ATOMS: atom_id res chain seq x y z
N MET A 1 14.31 -67.78 6.18
CA MET A 1 14.91 -66.42 6.31
C MET A 1 14.15 -65.30 5.64
N PHE A 2 13.05 -65.51 4.96
CA PHE A 2 12.33 -64.51 4.16
C PHE A 2 11.16 -63.78 4.87
N LYS A 3 10.79 -64.19 6.08
CA LYS A 3 9.65 -63.58 6.80
C LYS A 3 9.98 -62.44 7.76
N LYS A 4 11.27 -62.15 8.01
CA LYS A 4 11.70 -61.05 8.92
C LYS A 4 12.04 -59.73 8.20
N CYS A 5 12.19 -59.73 6.88
CA CYS A 5 12.50 -58.49 6.11
C CYS A 5 11.26 -57.64 5.73
N ILE A 6 10.05 -58.21 5.77
CA ILE A 6 8.83 -57.49 5.36
C ILE A 6 8.27 -56.59 6.49
N LEU A 7 8.64 -56.87 7.76
CA LEU A 7 8.14 -56.05 8.89
C LEU A 7 8.95 -54.75 9.13
N ILE A 8 10.13 -54.63 8.55
CA ILE A 8 10.98 -53.44 8.72
C ILE A 8 10.63 -52.36 7.66
N LEU A 9 10.06 -52.76 6.53
CA LEU A 9 9.68 -51.82 5.46
C LEU A 9 8.34 -51.09 5.76
N ALA A 10 7.50 -51.63 6.62
CA ALA A 10 6.20 -51.03 6.97
C ALA A 10 6.29 -49.98 8.09
N ALA A 11 7.39 -49.94 8.85
CA ALA A 11 7.60 -48.94 9.92
C ALA A 11 8.24 -47.63 9.42
N SER A 12 8.74 -47.58 8.17
CA SER A 12 9.42 -46.42 7.60
C SER A 12 8.52 -45.42 6.91
N CYS A 13 7.21 -45.70 6.75
CA CYS A 13 6.28 -44.84 6.05
C CYS A 13 5.37 -44.00 6.95
N MET A 14 5.54 -44.01 8.27
CA MET A 14 4.68 -43.24 9.21
C MET A 14 5.37 -42.00 9.80
N MET A 15 6.49 -41.57 9.27
CA MET A 15 7.01 -40.22 9.52
C MET A 15 6.56 -39.27 8.43
N TYR A 16 5.29 -39.28 8.06
CA TYR A 16 4.70 -38.15 7.38
C TYR A 16 4.61 -37.04 8.40
N SER A 17 5.60 -36.19 8.30
CA SER A 17 5.65 -34.82 8.76
C SER A 17 4.26 -34.23 8.89
N CYS A 18 3.84 -33.88 10.11
CA CYS A 18 2.99 -32.73 10.31
C CYS A 18 3.75 -31.52 9.78
N ALA A 19 3.71 -31.30 8.48
CA ALA A 19 3.90 -29.98 7.93
C ALA A 19 2.76 -29.15 8.54
N THR A 20 3.06 -28.38 9.57
CA THR A 20 2.26 -27.23 9.92
C THR A 20 2.03 -26.51 8.59
N GLN A 21 0.81 -26.57 8.06
CA GLN A 21 0.40 -25.67 6.99
C GLN A 21 0.60 -24.28 7.60
N THR A 22 1.73 -23.66 7.28
CA THR A 22 1.87 -22.21 7.45
C THR A 22 0.71 -21.64 6.64
N GLU A 23 -0.31 -21.12 7.32
CA GLU A 23 -1.40 -20.42 6.66
C GLU A 23 -0.77 -19.45 5.68
N SER A 24 -1.04 -19.64 4.39
CA SER A 24 -0.47 -18.78 3.37
C SER A 24 -1.01 -17.37 3.59
N ASN A 25 -0.12 -16.37 3.59
CA ASN A 25 -0.51 -14.98 3.78
C ASN A 25 -1.59 -14.58 2.75
N PRO A 26 -2.80 -14.18 3.19
CA PRO A 26 -3.93 -13.91 2.30
C PRO A 26 -3.66 -12.81 1.25
N PHE A 27 -2.73 -11.90 1.52
CA PHE A 27 -2.40 -10.79 0.62
C PHE A 27 -1.56 -11.18 -0.59
N LEU A 28 -0.92 -12.35 -0.59
CA LEU A 28 -0.01 -12.76 -1.66
C LEU A 28 -0.71 -13.34 -2.90
N THR A 29 -2.02 -13.53 -2.81
CA THR A 29 -2.86 -13.97 -3.92
C THR A 29 -4.12 -13.11 -4.00
N GLU A 30 -4.78 -13.13 -5.14
CA GLU A 30 -6.11 -12.49 -5.25
C GLU A 30 -7.10 -13.11 -4.27
N PHE A 31 -7.97 -12.28 -3.72
CA PHE A 31 -9.00 -12.74 -2.80
C PHE A 31 -10.03 -13.59 -3.53
N GLN A 32 -10.09 -14.89 -3.20
CA GLN A 32 -11.05 -15.87 -3.77
C GLN A 32 -12.41 -15.84 -3.05
N THR A 33 -12.82 -14.70 -2.58
CA THR A 33 -14.08 -14.43 -1.88
C THR A 33 -15.12 -13.88 -2.84
N PRO A 34 -16.42 -13.94 -2.54
CA PRO A 34 -17.44 -13.27 -3.34
C PRO A 34 -17.11 -11.78 -3.49
N ASN A 35 -17.13 -11.30 -4.74
CA ASN A 35 -16.82 -9.91 -5.11
C ASN A 35 -15.42 -9.42 -4.73
N GLY A 36 -14.45 -10.30 -4.45
CA GLY A 36 -13.10 -9.92 -4.07
C GLY A 36 -12.99 -9.22 -2.71
N VAL A 37 -13.98 -9.41 -1.83
CA VAL A 37 -13.94 -8.82 -0.47
C VAL A 37 -12.77 -9.40 0.31
N PRO A 38 -11.94 -8.59 1.02
CA PRO A 38 -10.86 -9.10 1.84
C PRO A 38 -11.36 -10.12 2.88
N PRO A 39 -10.70 -11.27 3.04
CA PRO A 39 -11.08 -12.28 4.04
C PRO A 39 -10.64 -11.85 5.44
N PHE A 40 -11.34 -10.88 6.04
CA PHE A 40 -10.98 -10.26 7.33
C PHE A 40 -10.87 -11.27 8.48
N ASP A 41 -11.61 -12.40 8.41
CA ASP A 41 -11.53 -13.51 9.36
C ASP A 41 -10.19 -14.27 9.31
N LYS A 42 -9.43 -14.13 8.22
CA LYS A 42 -8.14 -14.79 8.00
C LYS A 42 -6.96 -13.82 8.04
N ILE A 43 -7.22 -12.52 7.91
CA ILE A 43 -6.17 -11.51 7.94
C ILE A 43 -5.74 -11.27 9.39
N LYS A 44 -4.43 -11.37 9.65
CA LYS A 44 -3.81 -11.12 10.94
C LYS A 44 -2.77 -10.01 10.83
N LEU A 45 -2.44 -9.36 11.94
CA LEU A 45 -1.44 -8.29 11.99
C LEU A 45 -0.08 -8.73 11.40
N GLU A 46 0.32 -9.97 11.67
CA GLU A 46 1.57 -10.57 11.19
C GLU A 46 1.65 -10.74 9.67
N HIS A 47 0.53 -10.65 8.95
CA HIS A 47 0.48 -10.77 7.49
C HIS A 47 0.88 -9.50 6.76
N TYR A 48 0.71 -8.32 7.37
CA TYR A 48 0.91 -7.03 6.69
C TYR A 48 2.35 -6.78 6.30
N GLU A 49 3.29 -6.85 7.25
CA GLU A 49 4.69 -6.52 6.98
C GLU A 49 5.31 -7.40 5.88
N PRO A 50 5.19 -8.74 5.90
CA PRO A 50 5.69 -9.57 4.81
C PRO A 50 5.01 -9.31 3.47
N ALA A 51 3.71 -8.94 3.46
CA ALA A 51 2.98 -8.61 2.25
C ALA A 51 3.46 -7.27 1.65
N PHE A 52 3.69 -6.25 2.48
CA PHE A 52 4.28 -5.00 2.03
C PHE A 52 5.68 -5.20 1.46
N GLN A 53 6.53 -5.99 2.13
CA GLN A 53 7.87 -6.31 1.62
C GLN A 53 7.80 -7.00 0.27
N LYS A 54 6.95 -8.02 0.14
CA LYS A 54 6.76 -8.75 -1.11
C LYS A 54 6.22 -7.87 -2.24
N GLY A 55 5.27 -7.00 -1.92
CA GLY A 55 4.71 -6.06 -2.88
C GLY A 55 5.73 -5.01 -3.36
N ILE A 56 6.61 -4.53 -2.47
CA ILE A 56 7.74 -3.66 -2.84
C ILE A 56 8.70 -4.37 -3.78
N GLU A 57 9.06 -5.63 -3.50
CA GLU A 57 9.91 -6.44 -4.38
C GLU A 57 9.28 -6.62 -5.76
N GLU A 58 7.99 -6.96 -5.81
CA GLU A 58 7.22 -7.14 -7.04
C GLU A 58 7.19 -5.85 -7.86
N GLN A 59 6.82 -4.74 -7.24
CA GLN A 59 6.77 -3.46 -7.95
C GLN A 59 8.14 -3.01 -8.44
N ASN A 60 9.20 -3.18 -7.65
CA ASN A 60 10.57 -2.88 -8.09
C ASN A 60 10.96 -3.69 -9.33
N ALA A 61 10.62 -4.98 -9.39
CA ALA A 61 10.87 -5.81 -10.56
C ALA A 61 10.07 -5.33 -11.78
N ASN A 62 8.80 -4.98 -11.60
CA ASN A 62 7.95 -4.46 -12.67
C ASN A 62 8.44 -3.10 -13.19
N ILE A 63 8.84 -2.20 -12.31
CA ILE A 63 9.43 -0.90 -12.68
C ILE A 63 10.75 -1.11 -13.44
N GLN A 64 11.60 -2.01 -12.97
CA GLN A 64 12.86 -2.31 -13.67
C GLN A 64 12.59 -2.88 -15.07
N ALA A 65 11.60 -3.74 -15.23
CA ALA A 65 11.21 -4.27 -16.54
C ALA A 65 10.73 -3.15 -17.50
N ILE A 66 10.01 -2.13 -17.00
CA ILE A 66 9.66 -0.96 -17.80
C ILE A 66 10.91 -0.19 -18.22
N ILE A 67 11.86 0.04 -17.30
CA ILE A 67 13.10 0.77 -17.57
C ILE A 67 13.95 0.04 -18.60
N ASP A 68 14.11 -1.27 -18.47
CA ASP A 68 14.97 -2.12 -19.31
C ASP A 68 14.37 -2.43 -20.69
N ASN A 69 13.07 -2.17 -20.87
CA ASN A 69 12.42 -2.37 -22.17
C ASN A 69 13.06 -1.45 -23.23
N THR A 70 13.66 -2.05 -24.27
CA THR A 70 14.33 -1.35 -25.36
C THR A 70 13.42 -0.91 -26.50
N GLU A 71 12.14 -1.31 -26.48
CA GLU A 71 11.15 -0.87 -27.43
C GLU A 71 10.83 0.61 -27.28
N ALA A 72 10.31 1.22 -28.34
CA ALA A 72 9.83 2.60 -28.27
C ALA A 72 8.75 2.75 -27.19
N PRO A 73 8.82 3.80 -26.35
CA PRO A 73 7.82 4.04 -25.32
C PRO A 73 6.41 4.24 -25.92
N THR A 74 5.46 3.44 -25.43
CA THR A 74 4.04 3.54 -25.81
C THR A 74 3.18 3.72 -24.57
N PHE A 75 1.90 4.05 -24.76
CA PHE A 75 0.93 4.13 -23.67
C PHE A 75 0.86 2.80 -22.92
N GLU A 76 0.83 1.67 -23.63
CA GLU A 76 0.70 0.33 -23.06
C GLU A 76 1.96 -0.11 -22.31
N ASN A 77 3.15 -0.01 -22.95
CA ASN A 77 4.38 -0.55 -22.35
C ASN A 77 5.01 0.35 -21.28
N VAL A 78 4.49 1.58 -21.10
CA VAL A 78 4.96 2.50 -20.04
C VAL A 78 3.83 2.85 -19.07
N ILE A 79 2.73 3.44 -19.55
CA ILE A 79 1.72 4.02 -18.67
C ILE A 79 0.83 2.93 -18.06
N VAL A 80 0.29 2.02 -18.87
CA VAL A 80 -0.51 0.89 -18.39
C VAL A 80 0.36 -0.07 -17.57
N ALA A 81 1.58 -0.34 -18.02
CA ALA A 81 2.51 -1.18 -17.26
C ALA A 81 2.84 -0.58 -15.88
N LEU A 82 3.02 0.75 -15.79
CA LEU A 82 3.26 1.44 -14.54
C LEU A 82 2.02 1.43 -13.62
N ASP A 83 0.83 1.67 -14.18
CA ASP A 83 -0.44 1.66 -13.45
C ASP A 83 -0.73 0.28 -12.82
N ASN A 84 -0.36 -0.80 -13.52
CA ASN A 84 -0.53 -2.18 -13.06
C ASN A 84 0.72 -2.74 -12.33
N SER A 85 1.67 -1.91 -11.95
CA SER A 85 2.96 -2.38 -11.41
C SER A 85 2.90 -2.92 -9.98
N SER A 86 1.84 -2.63 -9.21
CA SER A 86 1.77 -2.80 -7.75
C SER A 86 0.62 -3.66 -7.21
N PRO A 87 0.20 -4.77 -7.85
CA PRO A 87 -1.05 -5.45 -7.46
C PRO A 87 -1.06 -5.96 -6.02
N THR A 88 0.09 -6.42 -5.50
CA THR A 88 0.21 -6.86 -4.10
C THR A 88 0.21 -5.68 -3.13
N LEU A 89 0.90 -4.57 -3.45
CA LEU A 89 0.87 -3.36 -2.63
C LEU A 89 -0.52 -2.73 -2.58
N ASP A 90 -1.23 -2.68 -3.71
CA ASP A 90 -2.59 -2.15 -3.78
C ASP A 90 -3.54 -2.98 -2.92
N ARG A 91 -3.38 -4.31 -2.96
CA ARG A 91 -4.19 -5.23 -2.16
C ARG A 91 -3.95 -5.08 -0.66
N VAL A 92 -2.69 -5.12 -0.22
CA VAL A 92 -2.37 -5.00 1.20
C VAL A 92 -2.59 -3.58 1.72
N GLY A 93 -2.20 -2.57 0.94
CA GLY A 93 -2.38 -1.16 1.29
C GLY A 93 -3.85 -0.77 1.38
N GLY A 94 -4.67 -1.23 0.42
CA GLY A 94 -6.11 -0.99 0.43
C GLY A 94 -6.80 -1.49 1.70
N VAL A 95 -6.37 -2.62 2.26
CA VAL A 95 -6.90 -3.11 3.54
C VAL A 95 -6.27 -2.37 4.73
N PHE A 96 -4.95 -2.29 4.76
CA PHE A 96 -4.20 -1.73 5.88
C PHE A 96 -4.58 -0.28 6.17
N PHE A 97 -4.51 0.59 5.16
CA PHE A 97 -4.79 2.01 5.35
C PHE A 97 -6.27 2.31 5.64
N ASN A 98 -7.21 1.51 5.10
CA ASN A 98 -8.61 1.64 5.49
C ASN A 98 -8.83 1.27 6.96
N LEU A 99 -8.17 0.22 7.47
CA LEU A 99 -8.30 -0.16 8.88
C LEU A 99 -7.61 0.84 9.82
N THR A 100 -6.47 1.40 9.44
CA THR A 100 -5.81 2.45 10.27
C THR A 100 -6.65 3.72 10.39
N GLU A 101 -7.59 3.97 9.46
CA GLU A 101 -8.48 5.13 9.48
C GLU A 101 -9.82 4.84 10.18
N ALA A 102 -10.37 3.63 9.98
CA ALA A 102 -11.71 3.28 10.43
C ALA A 102 -11.74 2.50 11.75
N GLU A 103 -10.76 1.68 12.02
CA GLU A 103 -10.69 0.73 13.16
C GLU A 103 -9.25 0.64 13.67
N THR A 104 -8.64 1.78 13.98
CA THR A 104 -7.23 1.79 14.40
C THR A 104 -7.04 1.15 15.78
N THR A 105 -5.91 0.44 15.93
CA THR A 105 -5.41 -0.08 17.21
C THR A 105 -3.98 0.39 17.45
N ASP A 106 -3.50 0.28 18.68
CA ASP A 106 -2.12 0.64 19.02
C ASP A 106 -1.11 -0.17 18.17
N GLU A 107 -1.41 -1.45 17.91
CA GLU A 107 -0.57 -2.33 17.11
C GLU A 107 -0.55 -1.92 15.62
N LEU A 108 -1.71 -1.56 15.06
CA LEU A 108 -1.78 -1.04 13.69
C LEU A 108 -1.05 0.30 13.56
N THR A 109 -1.20 1.16 14.56
CA THR A 109 -0.48 2.45 14.62
C THR A 109 1.03 2.24 14.69
N ALA A 110 1.50 1.33 15.56
CA ALA A 110 2.92 1.00 15.67
C ALA A 110 3.48 0.43 14.37
N LEU A 111 2.72 -0.46 13.70
CA LEU A 111 3.11 -1.02 12.41
C LEU A 111 3.12 0.05 11.31
N SER A 112 2.16 0.97 11.30
CA SER A 112 2.12 2.11 10.37
C SER A 112 3.36 3.00 10.53
N MET A 113 3.73 3.34 11.76
CA MET A 113 4.96 4.10 12.06
C MET A 113 6.23 3.38 11.59
N LYS A 114 6.26 2.05 11.72
CA LYS A 114 7.39 1.22 11.26
C LYS A 114 7.50 1.18 9.73
N LEU A 115 6.38 1.05 9.04
CA LEU A 115 6.33 0.91 7.57
C LEU A 115 6.50 2.24 6.83
N ALA A 116 6.07 3.36 7.42
CA ALA A 116 6.01 4.66 6.77
C ALA A 116 7.33 5.11 6.13
N PRO A 117 8.51 5.01 6.78
CA PRO A 117 9.77 5.40 6.14
C PRO A 117 10.13 4.52 4.94
N THR A 118 9.87 3.22 5.02
CA THR A 118 10.16 2.25 3.93
C THR A 118 9.24 2.50 2.73
N LEU A 119 7.96 2.75 2.96
CA LEU A 119 7.01 3.07 1.90
C LEU A 119 7.30 4.43 1.26
N ALA A 120 7.71 5.43 2.04
CA ALA A 120 8.13 6.73 1.52
C ALA A 120 9.39 6.61 0.66
N GLU A 121 10.39 5.84 1.10
CA GLU A 121 11.59 5.57 0.32
C GLU A 121 11.27 4.83 -0.99
N HIS A 122 10.38 3.85 -0.93
CA HIS A 122 9.94 3.10 -2.10
C HIS A 122 9.22 4.03 -3.11
N GLU A 123 8.29 4.87 -2.67
CA GLU A 123 7.61 5.84 -3.53
C GLU A 123 8.61 6.84 -4.14
N ASP A 124 9.58 7.32 -3.38
CA ASP A 124 10.63 8.20 -3.88
C ASP A 124 11.53 7.51 -4.91
N ASN A 125 11.80 6.20 -4.75
CA ASN A 125 12.59 5.42 -5.71
C ASN A 125 11.91 5.30 -7.07
N ILE A 126 10.60 5.35 -7.11
CA ILE A 126 9.81 5.35 -8.34
C ILE A 126 9.64 6.77 -8.87
N SER A 127 9.10 7.66 -8.05
CA SER A 127 8.68 8.99 -8.48
C SER A 127 9.84 9.94 -8.81
N LEU A 128 11.03 9.71 -8.27
CA LEU A 128 12.26 10.45 -8.56
C LEU A 128 13.16 9.72 -9.58
N ASN A 129 12.72 8.59 -10.13
CA ASN A 129 13.51 7.83 -11.09
C ASN A 129 13.54 8.54 -12.45
N GLN A 130 14.70 9.04 -12.83
CA GLN A 130 14.87 9.81 -14.07
C GLN A 130 14.73 8.96 -15.33
N GLU A 131 15.17 7.69 -15.31
CA GLU A 131 15.04 6.81 -16.48
C GLU A 131 13.59 6.43 -16.74
N LEU A 132 12.85 6.12 -15.68
CA LEU A 132 11.41 5.89 -15.78
C LEU A 132 10.68 7.16 -16.25
N PHE A 133 11.03 8.32 -15.67
CA PHE A 133 10.43 9.59 -16.07
C PHE A 133 10.67 9.94 -17.53
N LYS A 134 11.86 9.68 -18.08
CA LYS A 134 12.14 9.89 -19.52
C LYS A 134 11.17 9.11 -20.41
N LYS A 135 10.82 7.88 -20.03
CA LYS A 135 9.86 7.06 -20.77
C LYS A 135 8.44 7.62 -20.67
N VAL A 136 8.02 8.03 -19.48
CA VAL A 136 6.71 8.68 -19.25
C VAL A 136 6.62 9.98 -20.06
N ASP A 137 7.66 10.82 -20.04
CA ASP A 137 7.72 12.08 -20.77
C ASP A 137 7.70 11.87 -22.29
N ALA A 138 8.37 10.82 -22.79
CA ALA A 138 8.34 10.45 -24.21
C ALA A 138 6.94 10.07 -24.69
N VAL A 139 6.15 9.32 -23.86
CA VAL A 139 4.75 9.03 -24.17
C VAL A 139 3.89 10.28 -24.10
N TYR A 140 4.08 11.10 -23.07
CA TYR A 140 3.33 12.36 -22.90
C TYR A 140 3.53 13.33 -24.04
N SER A 141 4.76 13.45 -24.54
CA SER A 141 5.09 14.34 -25.67
C SER A 141 4.39 13.96 -26.97
N GLN A 142 3.89 12.74 -27.11
CA GLN A 142 3.19 12.23 -28.29
C GLN A 142 1.68 12.15 -28.10
N GLN A 143 1.13 12.61 -26.98
CA GLN A 143 -0.26 12.36 -26.54
C GLN A 143 -1.31 12.66 -27.62
N ASP A 144 -1.14 13.72 -28.40
CA ASP A 144 -2.09 14.15 -29.43
C ASP A 144 -2.13 13.18 -30.63
N ALA A 145 -1.06 12.42 -30.86
CA ALA A 145 -0.94 11.47 -31.96
C ALA A 145 -1.39 10.04 -31.59
N LEU A 146 -1.56 9.74 -30.29
CA LEU A 146 -1.83 8.39 -29.82
C LEU A 146 -3.30 7.95 -29.95
N GLY A 147 -4.23 8.86 -30.27
CA GLY A 147 -5.66 8.52 -30.37
C GLY A 147 -6.29 7.98 -29.09
N LEU A 148 -5.80 8.39 -27.93
CA LEU A 148 -6.23 7.93 -26.62
C LEU A 148 -7.68 8.30 -26.32
N THR A 149 -8.39 7.44 -25.57
CA THR A 149 -9.67 7.81 -24.97
C THR A 149 -9.50 8.90 -23.94
N ARG A 150 -10.58 9.53 -23.50
CA ARG A 150 -10.56 10.57 -22.47
C ARG A 150 -9.96 10.07 -21.16
N GLU A 151 -10.29 8.85 -20.76
CA GLU A 151 -9.78 8.21 -19.54
C GLU A 151 -8.26 7.94 -19.64
N GLN A 152 -7.82 7.42 -20.78
CA GLN A 152 -6.41 7.16 -21.06
C GLN A 152 -5.59 8.48 -21.09
N GLN A 153 -6.11 9.51 -21.74
CA GLN A 153 -5.49 10.85 -21.72
C GLN A 153 -5.35 11.36 -20.29
N ARG A 154 -6.40 11.18 -19.48
CA ARG A 154 -6.39 11.62 -18.08
C ARG A 154 -5.39 10.84 -17.23
N LEU A 155 -5.26 9.53 -17.44
CA LEU A 155 -4.25 8.70 -16.78
C LEU A 155 -2.84 9.22 -17.14
N LEU A 156 -2.56 9.40 -18.42
CA LEU A 156 -1.26 9.90 -18.91
C LEU A 156 -0.93 11.28 -18.31
N GLU A 157 -1.86 12.23 -18.38
CA GLU A 157 -1.68 13.56 -17.79
C GLU A 157 -1.38 13.51 -16.27
N LYS A 158 -2.14 12.71 -15.53
CA LYS A 158 -1.96 12.59 -14.08
C LYS A 158 -0.63 11.92 -13.74
N THR A 159 -0.26 10.86 -14.46
CA THR A 159 1.01 10.16 -14.28
C THR A 159 2.18 11.10 -14.53
N HIS A 160 2.23 11.77 -15.69
CA HIS A 160 3.28 12.73 -16.00
C HIS A 160 3.36 13.85 -14.96
N LYS A 161 2.21 14.44 -14.60
CA LYS A 161 2.14 15.51 -13.58
C LYS A 161 2.58 15.05 -12.19
N LYS A 162 2.32 13.78 -11.83
CA LYS A 162 2.80 13.19 -10.57
C LYS A 162 4.32 13.22 -10.54
N PHE A 163 5.02 12.73 -11.57
CA PHE A 163 6.48 12.76 -11.65
C PHE A 163 7.05 14.17 -11.54
N ILE A 164 6.50 15.14 -12.28
CA ILE A 164 6.94 16.53 -12.22
C ILE A 164 6.81 17.09 -10.79
N ARG A 165 5.65 16.90 -10.17
CA ARG A 165 5.38 17.43 -8.82
C ARG A 165 6.19 16.73 -7.73
N SER A 166 6.49 15.46 -7.93
CA SER A 166 7.36 14.69 -7.01
C SER A 166 8.84 15.06 -7.15
N GLY A 167 9.21 15.84 -8.18
CA GLY A 167 10.57 16.35 -8.32
C GLY A 167 11.47 15.49 -9.22
N ALA A 168 10.93 14.70 -10.15
CA ALA A 168 11.72 13.92 -11.11
C ALA A 168 12.71 14.78 -11.92
N ASN A 169 12.37 16.05 -12.16
CA ASN A 169 13.22 17.03 -12.88
C ASN A 169 14.26 17.73 -12.00
N LEU A 170 14.29 17.46 -10.70
CA LEU A 170 15.24 18.13 -9.82
C LEU A 170 16.66 17.59 -10.01
N PRO A 171 17.69 18.42 -9.84
CA PRO A 171 19.08 17.97 -9.73
C PRO A 171 19.26 16.96 -8.58
N ALA A 172 20.26 16.10 -8.70
CA ALA A 172 20.48 14.99 -7.74
C ALA A 172 20.64 15.45 -6.28
N ASP A 173 21.30 16.58 -6.04
CA ASP A 173 21.45 17.18 -4.70
C ASP A 173 20.10 17.60 -4.11
N LYS A 174 19.21 18.14 -4.92
CA LYS A 174 17.84 18.52 -4.49
C LYS A 174 16.96 17.31 -4.27
N GLN A 175 17.07 16.27 -5.11
CA GLN A 175 16.38 15.02 -4.90
C GLN A 175 16.82 14.34 -3.59
N ALA A 176 18.12 14.34 -3.27
CA ALA A 176 18.61 13.80 -1.99
C ALA A 176 17.98 14.52 -0.79
N ARG A 177 17.92 15.86 -0.83
CA ARG A 177 17.27 16.64 0.23
C ARG A 177 15.77 16.39 0.31
N LEU A 178 15.09 16.23 -0.84
CA LEU A 178 13.66 15.94 -0.89
C LEU A 178 13.34 14.57 -0.27
N ARG A 179 14.13 13.53 -0.57
CA ARG A 179 14.00 12.21 0.07
C ARG A 179 14.09 12.28 1.60
N GLU A 180 15.04 13.06 2.12
CA GLU A 180 15.18 13.29 3.55
C GLU A 180 13.92 13.93 4.16
N ILE A 181 13.37 14.94 3.48
CA ILE A 181 12.12 15.61 3.89
C ILE A 181 10.94 14.64 3.84
N ASN A 182 10.78 13.88 2.76
CA ASN A 182 9.69 12.92 2.60
C ASN A 182 9.72 11.85 3.70
N LYS A 183 10.92 11.33 4.01
CA LYS A 183 11.12 10.39 5.11
C LYS A 183 10.67 10.96 6.45
N GLN A 184 11.00 12.22 6.75
CA GLN A 184 10.54 12.87 7.98
C GLN A 184 9.03 13.12 7.98
N LEU A 185 8.48 13.59 6.85
CA LEU A 185 7.05 13.84 6.71
C LEU A 185 6.21 12.57 6.87
N SER A 186 6.71 11.41 6.42
CA SER A 186 5.97 10.14 6.53
C SER A 186 5.64 9.77 7.98
N THR A 187 6.54 10.01 8.93
CA THR A 187 6.30 9.75 10.35
C THR A 187 5.62 10.91 11.08
N LEU A 188 5.96 12.16 10.72
CA LEU A 188 5.32 13.33 11.30
C LEU A 188 3.84 13.42 10.98
N GLY A 189 3.43 13.01 9.78
CA GLY A 189 2.01 12.96 9.38
C GLY A 189 1.20 12.02 10.28
N ILE A 190 1.72 10.81 10.52
CA ILE A 190 1.06 9.83 11.41
C ILE A 190 0.99 10.37 12.84
N THR A 191 2.08 10.92 13.35
CA THR A 191 2.12 11.51 14.71
C THR A 191 1.10 12.63 14.85
N PHE A 192 0.99 13.50 13.85
CA PHE A 192 0.03 14.60 13.84
C PHE A 192 -1.42 14.09 13.86
N SER A 193 -1.75 13.11 13.01
CA SER A 193 -3.08 12.51 12.96
C SER A 193 -3.47 11.84 14.28
N ASN A 194 -2.53 11.10 14.89
CA ASN A 194 -2.74 10.48 16.19
C ASN A 194 -2.94 11.51 17.31
N ASN A 195 -2.21 12.61 17.30
CA ASN A 195 -2.40 13.68 18.27
C ASN A 195 -3.78 14.31 18.15
N ILE A 196 -4.28 14.54 16.93
CA ILE A 196 -5.66 15.04 16.71
C ILE A 196 -6.68 14.03 17.22
N LEU A 197 -6.50 12.74 16.90
CA LEU A 197 -7.43 11.69 17.34
C LEU A 197 -7.49 11.62 18.87
N ASN A 198 -6.35 11.62 19.54
CA ASN A 198 -6.27 11.57 21.01
C ASN A 198 -6.90 12.81 21.63
N GLU A 199 -6.61 14.02 21.14
CA GLU A 199 -7.19 15.26 21.63
C GLU A 199 -8.71 15.29 21.46
N ASN A 200 -9.22 14.82 20.31
CA ASN A 200 -10.66 14.72 20.07
C ASN A 200 -11.34 13.70 21.01
N ASN A 201 -10.67 12.60 21.33
CA ASN A 201 -11.20 11.58 22.25
C ASN A 201 -11.17 12.05 23.71
N ASP A 202 -10.18 12.85 24.09
CA ASP A 202 -10.03 13.38 25.44
C ASP A 202 -10.85 14.64 25.67
N PHE A 203 -11.21 15.38 24.60
CA PHE A 203 -12.00 16.59 24.71
C PHE A 203 -13.40 16.32 25.25
N LYS A 204 -13.78 17.03 26.32
CA LYS A 204 -15.11 16.96 26.95
C LYS A 204 -15.62 18.35 27.21
N LEU A 205 -16.74 18.69 26.60
CA LEU A 205 -17.49 19.91 26.91
C LEU A 205 -18.58 19.60 27.97
N TYR A 206 -18.38 20.10 29.18
CA TYR A 206 -19.40 19.96 30.24
C TYR A 206 -20.38 21.10 30.14
N VAL A 207 -21.66 20.76 29.86
CA VAL A 207 -22.76 21.71 29.85
C VAL A 207 -23.53 21.58 31.17
N GLY A 208 -23.47 22.62 31.97
CA GLY A 208 -24.06 22.63 33.33
C GLY A 208 -25.51 23.06 33.40
N LYS A 209 -26.05 23.68 32.34
CA LYS A 209 -27.42 24.18 32.29
C LYS A 209 -28.10 23.73 31.02
N GLU A 210 -29.36 23.32 31.11
CA GLU A 210 -30.17 22.92 29.96
C GLU A 210 -30.36 24.05 28.94
N GLU A 211 -30.40 25.30 29.43
CA GLU A 211 -30.50 26.49 28.60
C GLU A 211 -29.34 26.64 27.59
N ASP A 212 -28.17 26.18 27.96
CA ASP A 212 -26.96 26.21 27.09
C ASP A 212 -27.04 25.20 25.90
N LEU A 213 -28.03 24.29 25.95
CA LEU A 213 -28.37 23.37 24.86
C LEU A 213 -29.39 23.94 23.88
N ALA A 214 -29.79 25.21 24.06
CA ALA A 214 -30.77 25.86 23.19
C ALA A 214 -30.24 25.89 21.74
N GLY A 215 -31.11 25.51 20.79
CA GLY A 215 -30.74 25.40 19.37
C GLY A 215 -30.25 24.05 18.92
N LEU A 216 -29.89 23.12 19.82
CA LEU A 216 -29.58 21.76 19.46
C LEU A 216 -30.84 20.93 19.20
N PRO A 217 -30.92 20.16 18.10
CA PRO A 217 -32.02 19.22 17.89
C PRO A 217 -32.01 18.12 18.97
N GLN A 218 -33.19 17.50 19.20
CA GLN A 218 -33.36 16.51 20.27
C GLN A 218 -32.33 15.34 20.17
N ILE A 219 -32.02 14.89 18.97
CA ILE A 219 -31.01 13.84 18.74
C ILE A 219 -29.60 14.29 19.19
N GLY A 220 -29.23 15.56 18.97
CA GLY A 220 -27.97 16.14 19.44
C GLY A 220 -27.87 16.17 20.97
N ARG A 221 -28.97 16.46 21.65
CA ARG A 221 -29.04 16.45 23.13
C ARG A 221 -28.88 15.03 23.70
N ALA A 222 -29.40 14.02 23.01
CA ALA A 222 -29.28 12.62 23.43
C ALA A 222 -27.85 12.07 23.34
N SER A 223 -27.04 12.62 22.43
CA SER A 223 -25.62 12.23 22.25
C SER A 223 -24.67 12.84 23.29
N CYS A 224 -25.16 13.78 24.11
CA CYS A 224 -24.40 14.49 25.17
C CYS A 224 -24.51 13.83 26.55
N ARG A 225 -24.93 12.56 26.64
CA ARG A 225 -25.08 11.83 27.92
C ARG A 225 -23.99 10.85 28.16
#